data_1b8b09bc9ebb68af8d762db447f4ed75
#
_entry.id   1b8b09bc9ebb68af8d762db447f4ed75
#
_cell.length_a   1.000
_cell.length_b   1.000
_cell.length_c   1.000
_cell.angle_alpha   90.00
_cell.angle_beta   90.00
_cell.angle_gamma   90.00
#
_symmetry.space_group_name_H-M   'P 1'
#
loop_
_entity.id
_entity.type
_entity.pdbx_description
1 polymer ?
#
loop_
_entity_poly.entity_id
_entity_poly.type
_entity_poly.pdbx_seq_one_letter_code
_entity_poly.pdbx_strand_id
1 'polypeptide(L)'
;MRLRLLPVLLIVITLFSFQKAVAQDSLPPVKTYRIGIFAPLYIDSVFNAEGKFRFKQGMPKFVMPGLDFVNGAQIALDSMQLPPDNYINASIYDTKSYKTPVDKLIKTHQLDSLDLIIGSVKDAEYRQLADLALKKNIPFISTTYPNDGGITANPFLVIINSTLKAHCEAIYSFILQNYGTDKVLLVRKKGQQEDKIVSYFKMMNEPDHKPLINIQTINIDSSFSSDVLRKKLDTSRQTIIVGASLDENFATDLTSACFGLRENYTITLLGMPNWDNFKSLLKKDQFEDFPFYFTTPYFNNKWDDYSKVVINGYAKKHKGIPNDMVFKGFESTHLFTSLLMAYPQDIMNHLNDKQFKVFSDYNFRPVMLKKENLIPDYFENKHVYFIRILNGVVSKAW
;
A
#
# COMPACT_ATOMS: atom_id res chain seq x y z
N MET A 1 -55.15 70.90 15.93
CA MET A 1 -55.17 69.47 16.38
C MET A 1 -54.67 68.49 15.32
N ARG A 2 -53.54 68.78 14.63
CA ARG A 2 -52.97 67.96 13.56
C ARG A 2 -51.47 67.60 13.69
N LEU A 3 -50.86 67.94 14.84
CA LEU A 3 -49.40 67.77 15.01
C LEU A 3 -48.99 66.62 15.98
N ARG A 4 -49.94 65.87 16.56
CA ARG A 4 -49.62 64.80 17.54
C ARG A 4 -49.72 63.36 16.97
N LEU A 5 -50.17 63.20 15.70
CA LEU A 5 -50.29 61.87 15.04
C LEU A 5 -49.03 61.43 14.29
N LEU A 6 -48.13 62.37 13.92
CA LEU A 6 -46.92 62.09 13.18
C LEU A 6 -45.89 61.23 13.94
N PRO A 7 -45.60 61.52 15.24
CA PRO A 7 -44.64 60.69 15.95
C PRO A 7 -45.18 59.29 16.27
N VAL A 8 -46.48 59.12 16.45
CA VAL A 8 -47.11 57.79 16.68
C VAL A 8 -47.06 56.95 15.40
N LEU A 9 -47.25 57.53 14.23
CA LEU A 9 -47.14 56.85 12.95
C LEU A 9 -45.67 56.41 12.67
N LEU A 10 -44.67 57.21 13.03
CA LEU A 10 -43.24 56.88 12.90
C LEU A 10 -42.84 55.74 13.81
N ILE A 11 -43.34 55.68 15.05
CA ILE A 11 -43.09 54.60 16.01
C ILE A 11 -43.76 53.29 15.54
N VAL A 12 -44.94 53.31 14.93
CA VAL A 12 -45.60 52.13 14.39
C VAL A 12 -44.83 51.60 13.17
N ILE A 13 -44.30 52.45 12.28
CA ILE A 13 -43.48 52.06 11.14
C ILE A 13 -42.16 51.45 11.57
N THR A 14 -41.50 51.99 12.63
CA THR A 14 -40.25 51.38 13.15
C THR A 14 -40.52 50.06 13.88
N LEU A 15 -41.66 49.86 14.52
CA LEU A 15 -42.00 48.59 15.16
C LEU A 15 -42.35 47.48 14.14
N PHE A 16 -42.82 47.79 12.93
CA PHE A 16 -43.03 46.84 11.85
C PHE A 16 -41.72 46.49 11.10
N SER A 17 -40.67 47.28 11.19
CA SER A 17 -39.36 47.03 10.57
C SER A 17 -38.53 46.01 11.35
N PHE A 18 -38.94 45.66 12.58
CA PHE A 18 -38.37 44.57 13.38
C PHE A 18 -39.07 43.21 13.14
N GLN A 19 -39.74 43.02 12.00
CA GLN A 19 -40.03 41.66 11.57
C GLN A 19 -38.69 40.98 11.32
N LYS A 20 -38.42 40.04 12.20
CA LYS A 20 -37.32 39.10 12.15
C LYS A 20 -36.94 38.80 10.70
N ALA A 21 -35.78 39.26 10.26
CA ALA A 21 -35.07 38.50 9.26
C ALA A 21 -34.88 37.11 9.90
N VAL A 22 -35.82 36.20 9.65
CA VAL A 22 -35.59 34.78 9.78
C VAL A 22 -34.39 34.56 8.87
N ALA A 23 -33.22 34.46 9.47
CA ALA A 23 -32.08 33.94 8.74
C ALA A 23 -32.61 32.64 8.14
N GLN A 24 -32.79 32.66 6.85
CA GLN A 24 -33.08 31.46 6.11
C GLN A 24 -31.89 30.58 6.48
N ASP A 25 -32.12 29.58 7.35
CA ASP A 25 -31.11 28.56 7.63
C ASP A 25 -30.74 28.01 6.25
N SER A 26 -29.69 28.60 5.70
CA SER A 26 -29.09 28.08 4.48
C SER A 26 -28.66 26.68 4.84
N LEU A 27 -29.37 25.68 4.31
CA LEU A 27 -28.92 24.28 4.41
C LEU A 27 -27.41 24.27 4.24
N PRO A 28 -26.69 23.60 5.13
CA PRO A 28 -25.23 23.53 5.00
C PRO A 28 -24.88 23.13 3.56
N PRO A 29 -23.86 23.74 2.96
CA PRO A 29 -23.56 23.47 1.56
C PRO A 29 -23.23 21.98 1.40
N VAL A 30 -23.94 21.34 0.48
CA VAL A 30 -23.72 19.93 0.11
C VAL A 30 -22.27 19.76 -0.30
N LYS A 31 -21.53 18.88 0.40
CA LYS A 31 -20.13 18.55 0.08
C LYS A 31 -20.10 17.30 -0.78
N THR A 32 -19.51 17.40 -1.96
CA THR A 32 -19.31 16.24 -2.84
C THR A 32 -17.82 15.96 -2.97
N TYR A 33 -17.41 14.75 -2.59
CA TYR A 33 -16.03 14.26 -2.72
C TYR A 33 -15.92 13.38 -3.96
N ARG A 34 -15.04 13.72 -4.88
CA ARG A 34 -14.86 13.04 -6.18
C ARG A 34 -13.62 12.19 -6.14
N ILE A 35 -13.81 10.88 -6.22
CA ILE A 35 -12.76 9.88 -6.06
C ILE A 35 -12.57 9.12 -7.35
N GLY A 36 -11.35 9.09 -7.87
CA GLY A 36 -10.96 8.24 -8.99
C GLY A 36 -10.32 6.93 -8.51
N ILE A 37 -10.92 5.80 -8.85
CA ILE A 37 -10.39 4.46 -8.57
C ILE A 37 -9.84 3.88 -9.87
N PHE A 38 -8.52 3.66 -9.93
CA PHE A 38 -7.80 3.23 -11.12
C PHE A 38 -7.29 1.79 -10.96
N ALA A 39 -7.70 0.91 -11.88
CA ALA A 39 -7.29 -0.50 -11.84
C ALA A 39 -7.18 -1.10 -13.26
N PRO A 40 -6.34 -2.14 -13.48
CA PRO A 40 -6.19 -2.82 -14.75
C PRO A 40 -7.35 -3.80 -14.98
N LEU A 41 -8.47 -3.32 -15.54
CA LEU A 41 -9.68 -4.11 -15.76
C LEU A 41 -9.71 -4.79 -17.13
N TYR A 42 -8.96 -4.26 -18.13
CA TYR A 42 -8.89 -4.81 -19.49
C TYR A 42 -10.24 -4.96 -20.17
N ILE A 43 -11.19 -4.05 -19.91
CA ILE A 43 -12.58 -4.15 -20.39
C ILE A 43 -12.62 -4.31 -21.90
N ASP A 44 -11.85 -3.51 -22.64
CA ASP A 44 -11.79 -3.57 -24.10
C ASP A 44 -11.19 -4.88 -24.64
N SER A 45 -10.40 -5.60 -23.85
CA SER A 45 -9.83 -6.90 -24.21
C SER A 45 -10.78 -8.06 -23.86
N VAL A 46 -11.59 -7.88 -22.83
CA VAL A 46 -12.51 -8.90 -22.29
C VAL A 46 -13.83 -8.93 -23.03
N PHE A 47 -14.32 -7.76 -23.48
CA PHE A 47 -15.56 -7.64 -24.24
C PHE A 47 -15.28 -7.22 -25.68
N ASN A 48 -16.11 -7.68 -26.61
CA ASN A 48 -16.07 -7.23 -28.00
C ASN A 48 -16.81 -5.90 -28.20
N ALA A 49 -16.89 -5.40 -29.44
CA ALA A 49 -17.56 -4.15 -29.76
C ALA A 49 -19.06 -4.16 -29.43
N GLU A 50 -19.68 -5.33 -29.49
CA GLU A 50 -21.10 -5.56 -29.15
C GLU A 50 -21.33 -5.80 -27.65
N GLY A 51 -20.29 -5.65 -26.80
CA GLY A 51 -20.37 -5.88 -25.36
C GLY A 51 -20.46 -7.36 -24.95
N LYS A 52 -20.19 -8.29 -25.86
CA LYS A 52 -20.19 -9.74 -25.55
C LYS A 52 -18.86 -10.16 -24.97
N PHE A 53 -18.91 -10.99 -23.93
CA PHE A 53 -17.75 -11.60 -23.29
C PHE A 53 -17.02 -12.56 -24.27
N ARG A 54 -15.70 -12.41 -24.38
CA ARG A 54 -14.88 -13.12 -25.38
C ARG A 54 -14.40 -14.51 -24.95
N PHE A 55 -14.44 -14.81 -23.66
CA PHE A 55 -13.81 -16.01 -23.09
C PHE A 55 -14.84 -17.07 -22.70
N LYS A 56 -14.64 -18.32 -23.16
CA LYS A 56 -15.57 -19.43 -22.88
C LYS A 56 -15.34 -20.06 -21.48
N GLN A 57 -14.12 -19.93 -20.93
CA GLN A 57 -13.70 -20.61 -19.70
C GLN A 57 -13.76 -19.71 -18.45
N GLY A 58 -14.60 -18.65 -18.47
CA GLY A 58 -14.72 -17.70 -17.36
C GLY A 58 -13.73 -16.53 -17.45
N MET A 59 -13.62 -15.76 -16.35
CA MET A 59 -12.81 -14.55 -16.29
C MET A 59 -11.32 -14.88 -16.38
N PRO A 60 -10.56 -14.26 -17.31
CA PRO A 60 -9.13 -14.48 -17.43
C PRO A 60 -8.37 -14.07 -16.17
N LYS A 61 -7.36 -14.84 -15.79
CA LYS A 61 -6.58 -14.61 -14.56
C LYS A 61 -5.90 -13.23 -14.51
N PHE A 62 -5.52 -12.67 -15.66
CA PHE A 62 -4.86 -11.34 -15.70
C PHE A 62 -5.79 -10.17 -15.33
N VAL A 63 -7.10 -10.37 -15.42
CA VAL A 63 -8.11 -9.37 -15.02
C VAL A 63 -8.36 -9.38 -13.52
N MET A 64 -8.24 -10.56 -12.90
CA MET A 64 -8.65 -10.77 -11.51
C MET A 64 -8.04 -9.78 -10.51
N PRO A 65 -6.73 -9.44 -10.56
CA PRO A 65 -6.18 -8.50 -9.58
C PRO A 65 -6.85 -7.11 -9.60
N GLY A 66 -7.12 -6.58 -10.81
CA GLY A 66 -7.81 -5.29 -10.95
C GLY A 66 -9.28 -5.37 -10.55
N LEU A 67 -9.96 -6.43 -10.96
CA LEU A 67 -11.37 -6.66 -10.64
C LEU A 67 -11.58 -6.83 -9.13
N ASP A 68 -10.75 -7.64 -8.48
CA ASP A 68 -10.83 -7.86 -7.04
C ASP A 68 -10.52 -6.60 -6.23
N PHE A 69 -9.55 -5.80 -6.69
CA PHE A 69 -9.28 -4.49 -6.10
C PHE A 69 -10.51 -3.57 -6.16
N VAL A 70 -11.17 -3.48 -7.32
CA VAL A 70 -12.37 -2.66 -7.51
C VAL A 70 -13.55 -3.21 -6.68
N ASN A 71 -13.71 -4.53 -6.60
CA ASN A 71 -14.73 -5.15 -5.76
C ASN A 71 -14.55 -4.76 -4.28
N GLY A 72 -13.31 -4.75 -3.79
CA GLY A 72 -12.98 -4.28 -2.45
C GLY A 72 -13.32 -2.80 -2.26
N ALA A 73 -12.95 -1.96 -3.21
CA ALA A 73 -13.26 -0.53 -3.19
C ALA A 73 -14.77 -0.26 -3.16
N GLN A 74 -15.55 -1.00 -3.94
CA GLN A 74 -17.02 -0.88 -3.92
C GLN A 74 -17.63 -1.30 -2.58
N ILE A 75 -17.13 -2.40 -1.97
CA ILE A 75 -17.59 -2.83 -0.65
C ILE A 75 -17.28 -1.76 0.39
N ALA A 76 -16.11 -1.09 0.31
CA ALA A 76 -15.76 0.02 1.19
C ALA A 76 -16.78 1.16 1.08
N LEU A 77 -17.03 1.64 -0.14
CA LEU A 77 -17.96 2.73 -0.39
C LEU A 77 -19.39 2.40 0.07
N ASP A 78 -19.86 1.16 -0.19
CA ASP A 78 -21.17 0.68 0.23
C ASP A 78 -21.32 0.57 1.76
N SER A 79 -20.20 0.43 2.49
CA SER A 79 -20.19 0.25 3.95
C SER A 79 -19.99 1.56 4.73
N MET A 80 -19.58 2.63 4.05
CA MET A 80 -19.32 3.92 4.72
C MET A 80 -20.61 4.58 5.16
N GLN A 81 -20.63 5.06 6.41
CA GLN A 81 -21.68 5.91 6.93
C GLN A 81 -21.29 7.38 6.68
N LEU A 82 -22.02 8.05 5.81
CA LEU A 82 -21.73 9.45 5.48
C LEU A 82 -22.46 10.39 6.44
N PRO A 83 -21.79 11.47 6.89
CA PRO A 83 -22.47 12.56 7.57
C PRO A 83 -23.59 13.13 6.69
N PRO A 84 -24.64 13.73 7.28
CA PRO A 84 -25.68 14.44 6.52
C PRO A 84 -25.05 15.44 5.53
N ASP A 85 -25.62 15.57 4.34
CA ASP A 85 -25.19 16.49 3.27
C ASP A 85 -23.78 16.23 2.69
N ASN A 86 -23.16 15.09 2.99
CA ASN A 86 -21.94 14.64 2.35
C ASN A 86 -22.23 13.56 1.31
N TYR A 87 -21.66 13.70 0.12
CA TYR A 87 -21.81 12.75 -0.98
C TYR A 87 -20.43 12.31 -1.49
N ILE A 88 -20.32 11.04 -1.83
CA ILE A 88 -19.15 10.50 -2.52
C ILE A 88 -19.54 10.19 -3.96
N ASN A 89 -18.82 10.78 -4.90
CA ASN A 89 -18.90 10.45 -6.31
C ASN A 89 -17.63 9.70 -6.70
N ALA A 90 -17.68 8.37 -6.69
CA ALA A 90 -16.57 7.51 -7.03
C ALA A 90 -16.68 7.02 -8.48
N SER A 91 -15.64 7.28 -9.27
CA SER A 91 -15.53 6.83 -10.66
C SER A 91 -14.45 5.77 -10.79
N ILE A 92 -14.77 4.67 -11.48
CA ILE A 92 -13.83 3.57 -11.75
C ILE A 92 -13.26 3.72 -13.15
N TYR A 93 -11.93 3.70 -13.27
CA TYR A 93 -11.20 3.85 -14.53
C TYR A 93 -10.38 2.61 -14.84
N ASP A 94 -10.59 2.07 -16.05
CA ASP A 94 -9.76 0.97 -16.57
C ASP A 94 -8.44 1.50 -17.11
N THR A 95 -7.35 1.25 -16.39
CA THR A 95 -6.01 1.70 -16.78
C THR A 95 -5.44 0.96 -17.99
N LYS A 96 -6.07 -0.14 -18.42
CA LYS A 96 -5.68 -0.92 -19.59
C LYS A 96 -6.66 -0.82 -20.75
N SER A 97 -7.54 0.20 -20.70
CA SER A 97 -8.37 0.55 -21.84
C SER A 97 -7.54 1.18 -22.96
N TYR A 98 -7.67 0.62 -24.16
CA TYR A 98 -7.10 1.26 -25.38
C TYR A 98 -8.04 2.27 -26.03
N LYS A 99 -9.32 2.27 -25.67
CA LYS A 99 -10.30 3.28 -26.11
C LYS A 99 -10.20 4.57 -25.32
N THR A 100 -10.03 4.44 -24.02
CA THR A 100 -9.92 5.56 -23.06
C THR A 100 -8.69 5.38 -22.15
N PRO A 101 -7.46 5.38 -22.70
CA PRO A 101 -6.26 5.28 -21.90
C PRO A 101 -6.11 6.50 -20.99
N VAL A 102 -5.37 6.37 -19.90
CA VAL A 102 -5.22 7.40 -18.84
C VAL A 102 -4.75 8.75 -19.41
N ASP A 103 -3.80 8.74 -20.35
CA ASP A 103 -3.31 9.96 -20.98
C ASP A 103 -4.41 10.70 -21.77
N LYS A 104 -5.32 9.96 -22.40
CA LYS A 104 -6.48 10.56 -23.11
C LYS A 104 -7.45 11.18 -22.10
N LEU A 105 -7.76 10.48 -20.99
CA LEU A 105 -8.62 11.03 -19.94
C LEU A 105 -8.06 12.33 -19.37
N ILE A 106 -6.75 12.40 -19.16
CA ILE A 106 -6.06 13.62 -18.72
C ILE A 106 -6.16 14.73 -19.79
N LYS A 107 -5.83 14.42 -21.05
CA LYS A 107 -5.86 15.39 -22.15
C LYS A 107 -7.26 15.96 -22.41
N THR A 108 -8.30 15.16 -22.17
CA THR A 108 -9.70 15.57 -22.37
C THR A 108 -10.35 16.13 -21.10
N HIS A 109 -9.56 16.42 -20.06
CA HIS A 109 -9.99 17.05 -18.82
C HIS A 109 -11.04 16.26 -18.02
N GLN A 110 -11.21 14.97 -18.26
CA GLN A 110 -12.19 14.13 -17.57
C GLN A 110 -11.82 13.85 -16.10
N LEU A 111 -10.55 14.02 -15.74
CA LEU A 111 -10.02 13.80 -14.37
C LEU A 111 -9.83 15.11 -13.59
N ASP A 112 -10.20 16.26 -14.16
CA ASP A 112 -9.90 17.56 -13.56
C ASP A 112 -10.64 17.87 -12.27
N SER A 113 -11.78 17.23 -12.07
CA SER A 113 -12.63 17.44 -10.89
C SER A 113 -12.34 16.46 -9.74
N LEU A 114 -11.37 15.57 -9.87
CA LEU A 114 -11.04 14.63 -8.80
C LEU A 114 -10.43 15.33 -7.59
N ASP A 115 -10.82 14.88 -6.41
CA ASP A 115 -10.28 15.31 -5.11
C ASP A 115 -9.29 14.27 -4.54
N LEU A 116 -9.36 13.02 -5.01
CA LEU A 116 -8.52 11.91 -4.57
C LEU A 116 -8.35 10.88 -5.69
N ILE A 117 -7.13 10.38 -5.86
CA ILE A 117 -6.80 9.27 -6.77
C ILE A 117 -6.37 8.06 -5.95
N ILE A 118 -7.01 6.90 -6.16
CA ILE A 118 -6.63 5.62 -5.56
C ILE A 118 -6.31 4.65 -6.69
N GLY A 119 -5.07 4.13 -6.73
CA GLY A 119 -4.61 3.35 -7.86
C GLY A 119 -3.97 2.01 -7.51
N SER A 120 -4.46 0.94 -8.15
CA SER A 120 -3.74 -0.31 -8.32
C SER A 120 -3.06 -0.31 -9.69
N VAL A 121 -2.05 0.55 -9.87
CA VAL A 121 -1.44 0.89 -11.15
C VAL A 121 0.08 0.80 -11.10
N LYS A 122 0.72 0.66 -12.26
CA LYS A 122 2.17 0.62 -12.41
C LYS A 122 2.61 1.26 -13.75
N ASP A 123 3.91 1.36 -13.95
CA ASP A 123 4.55 1.77 -15.20
C ASP A 123 4.11 3.17 -15.70
N ALA A 124 3.64 3.28 -16.92
CA ALA A 124 3.29 4.57 -17.54
C ALA A 124 2.09 5.23 -16.86
N GLU A 125 1.04 4.49 -16.58
CA GLU A 125 -0.19 4.99 -15.96
C GLU A 125 0.08 5.50 -14.53
N TYR A 126 1.00 4.86 -13.81
CA TYR A 126 1.46 5.33 -12.50
C TYR A 126 2.08 6.73 -12.59
N ARG A 127 3.01 6.94 -13.54
CA ARG A 127 3.66 8.25 -13.73
C ARG A 127 2.65 9.32 -14.15
N GLN A 128 1.77 9.00 -15.09
CA GLN A 128 0.72 9.91 -15.54
C GLN A 128 -0.19 10.38 -14.41
N LEU A 129 -0.60 9.47 -13.53
CA LEU A 129 -1.43 9.82 -12.36
C LEU A 129 -0.64 10.58 -11.29
N ALA A 130 0.64 10.27 -11.09
CA ALA A 130 1.51 11.02 -10.19
C ALA A 130 1.70 12.47 -10.67
N ASP A 131 1.92 12.67 -11.98
CA ASP A 131 2.04 13.99 -12.60
C ASP A 131 0.72 14.78 -12.51
N LEU A 132 -0.42 14.13 -12.72
CA LEU A 132 -1.74 14.74 -12.54
C LEU A 132 -1.95 15.18 -11.09
N ALA A 133 -1.64 14.30 -10.13
CA ALA A 133 -1.77 14.56 -8.70
C ALA A 133 -0.95 15.79 -8.27
N LEU A 134 0.31 15.87 -8.71
CA LEU A 134 1.17 17.02 -8.48
C LEU A 134 0.59 18.30 -9.09
N LYS A 135 0.17 18.24 -10.37
CA LYS A 135 -0.40 19.40 -11.07
C LYS A 135 -1.68 19.92 -10.42
N LYS A 136 -2.50 19.05 -9.86
CA LYS A 136 -3.79 19.37 -9.24
C LYS A 136 -3.72 19.59 -7.74
N ASN A 137 -2.59 19.31 -7.09
CA ASN A 137 -2.41 19.31 -5.64
C ASN A 137 -3.42 18.39 -4.93
N ILE A 138 -3.66 17.20 -5.48
CA ILE A 138 -4.55 16.19 -4.91
C ILE A 138 -3.79 14.90 -4.58
N PRO A 139 -4.17 14.17 -3.53
CA PRO A 139 -3.49 12.93 -3.16
C PRO A 139 -3.60 11.86 -4.26
N PHE A 140 -2.50 11.21 -4.58
CA PHE A 140 -2.47 9.96 -5.32
C PHE A 140 -1.98 8.83 -4.42
N ILE A 141 -2.85 7.89 -4.14
CA ILE A 141 -2.60 6.72 -3.29
C ILE A 141 -2.23 5.54 -4.16
N SER A 142 -0.94 5.22 -4.21
CA SER A 142 -0.40 4.03 -4.88
C SER A 142 -0.51 2.83 -3.97
N THR A 143 -1.49 1.96 -4.23
CA THR A 143 -1.85 0.87 -3.31
C THR A 143 -0.98 -0.37 -3.47
N THR A 144 -0.69 -0.79 -4.70
CA THR A 144 -0.12 -2.12 -4.96
C THR A 144 1.30 -2.12 -5.55
N TYR A 145 1.75 -1.00 -6.09
CA TYR A 145 3.05 -0.89 -6.74
C TYR A 145 4.17 -0.65 -5.72
N PRO A 146 5.11 -1.61 -5.52
CA PRO A 146 6.16 -1.50 -4.50
C PRO A 146 7.38 -0.73 -5.04
N ASN A 147 7.13 0.41 -5.68
CA ASN A 147 8.17 1.19 -6.34
C ASN A 147 7.76 2.67 -6.45
N ASP A 148 8.73 3.57 -6.40
CA ASP A 148 8.52 5.00 -6.58
C ASP A 148 8.37 5.43 -8.05
N GLY A 149 8.64 4.52 -8.99
CA GLY A 149 8.54 4.79 -10.43
C GLY A 149 9.52 5.83 -10.95
N GLY A 150 10.51 6.24 -10.15
CA GLY A 150 11.42 7.34 -10.44
C GLY A 150 10.80 8.73 -10.24
N ILE A 151 9.69 8.83 -9.50
CA ILE A 151 9.04 10.11 -9.18
C ILE A 151 9.88 10.86 -8.14
N THR A 152 10.00 12.16 -8.34
CA THR A 152 10.70 13.08 -7.42
C THR A 152 9.87 14.35 -7.22
N ALA A 153 10.07 15.05 -6.10
CA ALA A 153 9.44 16.32 -5.78
C ALA A 153 7.90 16.31 -5.91
N ASN A 154 7.25 15.21 -5.47
CA ASN A 154 5.80 15.06 -5.50
C ASN A 154 5.23 14.80 -4.10
N PRO A 155 4.95 15.82 -3.31
CA PRO A 155 4.42 15.69 -1.96
C PRO A 155 2.98 15.15 -1.90
N PHE A 156 2.33 14.91 -3.04
CA PHE A 156 0.98 14.36 -3.13
C PHE A 156 0.94 12.86 -3.45
N LEU A 157 2.10 12.24 -3.71
CA LEU A 157 2.21 10.80 -3.91
C LEU A 157 2.36 10.07 -2.58
N VAL A 158 1.49 9.08 -2.34
CA VAL A 158 1.53 8.20 -1.17
C VAL A 158 1.69 6.76 -1.61
N ILE A 159 2.77 6.10 -1.21
CA ILE A 159 3.07 4.70 -1.52
C ILE A 159 2.71 3.83 -0.30
N ILE A 160 1.66 3.00 -0.43
CA ILE A 160 1.24 2.08 0.63
C ILE A 160 2.10 0.82 0.63
N ASN A 161 2.27 0.21 -0.55
CA ASN A 161 3.10 -0.99 -0.70
C ASN A 161 4.57 -0.59 -0.68
N SER A 162 5.17 -0.71 0.49
CA SER A 162 6.54 -0.26 0.78
C SER A 162 7.55 -0.73 -0.27
N THR A 163 8.49 0.14 -0.61
CA THR A 163 9.54 -0.19 -1.59
C THR A 163 10.52 -1.22 -1.04
N LEU A 164 11.26 -1.87 -1.91
CA LEU A 164 12.31 -2.82 -1.53
C LEU A 164 13.34 -2.17 -0.58
N LYS A 165 13.63 -0.87 -0.76
CA LYS A 165 14.50 -0.11 0.14
C LYS A 165 13.93 -0.06 1.55
N ALA A 166 12.64 0.25 1.71
CA ALA A 166 11.98 0.30 3.03
C ALA A 166 11.98 -1.06 3.73
N HIS A 167 11.80 -2.16 2.98
CA HIS A 167 11.93 -3.50 3.53
C HIS A 167 13.36 -3.80 4.00
N CYS A 168 14.37 -3.45 3.21
CA CYS A 168 15.79 -3.58 3.61
C CYS A 168 16.10 -2.73 4.86
N GLU A 169 15.55 -1.50 4.94
CA GLU A 169 15.69 -0.62 6.11
C GLU A 169 15.10 -1.27 7.37
N ALA A 170 13.93 -1.87 7.27
CA ALA A 170 13.28 -2.55 8.38
C ALA A 170 14.05 -3.80 8.82
N ILE A 171 14.48 -4.65 7.87
CA ILE A 171 15.26 -5.85 8.16
C ILE A 171 16.60 -5.46 8.83
N TYR A 172 17.29 -4.46 8.29
CA TYR A 172 18.53 -3.98 8.85
C TYR A 172 18.35 -3.43 10.28
N SER A 173 17.35 -2.59 10.49
CA SER A 173 17.03 -2.02 11.82
C SER A 173 16.72 -3.11 12.83
N PHE A 174 15.95 -4.12 12.41
CA PHE A 174 15.63 -5.27 13.25
C PHE A 174 16.89 -6.07 13.64
N ILE A 175 17.79 -6.33 12.68
CA ILE A 175 19.07 -7.02 12.94
C ILE A 175 19.93 -6.19 13.90
N LEU A 176 20.05 -4.89 13.65
CA LEU A 176 20.87 -4.00 14.50
C LEU A 176 20.38 -3.97 15.94
N GLN A 177 19.06 -3.95 16.14
CA GLN A 177 18.45 -3.87 17.48
C GLN A 177 18.50 -5.19 18.25
N ASN A 178 18.35 -6.32 17.56
CA ASN A 178 18.16 -7.61 18.23
C ASN A 178 19.39 -8.54 18.12
N TYR A 179 20.25 -8.32 17.14
CA TYR A 179 21.36 -9.22 16.77
C TYR A 179 22.64 -8.48 16.43
N GLY A 180 22.83 -7.28 16.98
CA GLY A 180 23.98 -6.40 16.64
C GLY A 180 25.36 -6.99 16.93
N THR A 181 25.46 -8.00 17.82
CA THR A 181 26.70 -8.73 18.14
C THR A 181 26.81 -10.07 17.43
N ASP A 182 25.76 -10.51 16.75
CA ASP A 182 25.74 -11.79 16.07
C ASP A 182 26.37 -11.69 14.67
N LYS A 183 26.68 -12.84 14.11
CA LYS A 183 27.16 -12.93 12.75
C LYS A 183 26.02 -12.78 11.75
N VAL A 184 26.16 -11.87 10.80
CA VAL A 184 25.18 -11.63 9.77
C VAL A 184 25.75 -12.03 8.40
N LEU A 185 25.06 -12.92 7.71
CA LEU A 185 25.40 -13.34 6.35
C LEU A 185 24.33 -12.80 5.39
N LEU A 186 24.75 -11.94 4.46
CA LEU A 186 23.91 -11.47 3.36
C LEU A 186 24.16 -12.37 2.14
N VAL A 187 23.29 -13.35 1.94
CA VAL A 187 23.43 -14.37 0.90
C VAL A 187 22.66 -13.94 -0.35
N ARG A 188 23.34 -13.90 -1.49
CA ARG A 188 22.76 -13.40 -2.74
C ARG A 188 23.20 -14.20 -3.97
N LYS A 189 22.42 -14.15 -5.04
CA LYS A 189 22.87 -14.50 -6.39
C LYS A 189 23.36 -13.26 -7.14
N LYS A 190 23.98 -13.43 -8.32
CA LYS A 190 24.32 -12.34 -9.21
C LYS A 190 23.06 -11.75 -9.84
N GLY A 191 22.91 -10.43 -9.87
CA GLY A 191 21.80 -9.73 -10.48
C GLY A 191 21.72 -8.27 -10.07
N GLN A 192 21.13 -7.43 -10.93
CA GLN A 192 20.98 -6.00 -10.67
C GLN A 192 20.10 -5.71 -9.46
N GLN A 193 19.10 -6.54 -9.21
CA GLN A 193 18.19 -6.40 -8.07
C GLN A 193 18.89 -6.76 -6.76
N GLU A 194 19.69 -7.82 -6.78
CA GLU A 194 20.51 -8.24 -5.66
C GLU A 194 21.61 -7.21 -5.37
N ASP A 195 22.19 -6.58 -6.41
CA ASP A 195 23.16 -5.47 -6.24
C ASP A 195 22.52 -4.29 -5.50
N LYS A 196 21.27 -3.94 -5.82
CA LYS A 196 20.52 -2.89 -5.10
C LYS A 196 20.30 -3.26 -3.63
N ILE A 197 19.91 -4.52 -3.34
CA ILE A 197 19.72 -4.97 -1.95
C ILE A 197 21.03 -4.81 -1.16
N VAL A 198 22.15 -5.31 -1.71
CA VAL A 198 23.47 -5.17 -1.07
C VAL A 198 23.83 -3.71 -0.86
N SER A 199 23.55 -2.84 -1.85
CA SER A 199 23.83 -1.41 -1.73
C SER A 199 23.02 -0.74 -0.63
N TYR A 200 21.75 -1.14 -0.43
CA TYR A 200 20.92 -0.63 0.66
C TYR A 200 21.46 -1.04 2.02
N PHE A 201 21.81 -2.33 2.20
CA PHE A 201 22.40 -2.80 3.44
C PHE A 201 23.74 -2.10 3.72
N LYS A 202 24.60 -1.94 2.71
CA LYS A 202 25.86 -1.24 2.85
C LYS A 202 25.67 0.23 3.25
N MET A 203 24.77 0.94 2.59
CA MET A 203 24.49 2.35 2.88
C MET A 203 24.02 2.54 4.34
N MET A 204 23.20 1.62 4.87
CA MET A 204 22.73 1.69 6.25
C MET A 204 23.80 1.27 7.26
N ASN A 205 24.61 0.28 6.90
CA ASN A 205 25.64 -0.28 7.79
C ASN A 205 26.90 0.60 7.88
N GLU A 206 27.17 1.42 6.88
CA GLU A 206 28.40 2.22 6.78
C GLU A 206 28.08 3.72 6.60
N PRO A 207 27.31 4.37 7.53
CA PRO A 207 26.93 5.77 7.38
C PRO A 207 28.13 6.72 7.31
N ASP A 208 29.22 6.42 8.03
CA ASP A 208 30.46 7.20 8.07
C ASP A 208 31.67 6.35 7.62
N HIS A 209 31.45 5.48 6.63
CA HIS A 209 32.44 4.52 6.11
C HIS A 209 33.00 3.52 7.17
N LYS A 210 32.31 3.39 8.31
CA LYS A 210 32.59 2.39 9.34
C LYS A 210 31.39 1.48 9.53
N PRO A 211 31.57 0.16 9.48
CA PRO A 211 30.43 -0.76 9.68
C PRO A 211 29.96 -0.70 11.13
N LEU A 212 28.65 -0.61 11.31
CA LEU A 212 27.97 -0.68 12.61
C LEU A 212 27.89 -2.11 13.13
N ILE A 213 27.67 -3.07 12.22
CA ILE A 213 27.63 -4.51 12.52
C ILE A 213 28.42 -5.29 11.47
N ASN A 214 28.83 -6.51 11.81
CA ASN A 214 29.61 -7.37 10.91
C ASN A 214 28.67 -8.10 9.93
N ILE A 215 28.50 -7.56 8.73
CA ILE A 215 27.77 -8.18 7.63
C ILE A 215 28.74 -8.77 6.61
N GLN A 216 28.72 -10.09 6.43
CA GLN A 216 29.49 -10.75 5.38
C GLN A 216 28.58 -11.08 4.19
N THR A 217 28.87 -10.53 3.01
CA THR A 217 28.16 -10.88 1.77
C THR A 217 28.72 -12.17 1.18
N ILE A 218 27.81 -13.09 0.85
CA ILE A 218 28.11 -14.35 0.17
C ILE A 218 27.44 -14.37 -1.19
N ASN A 219 28.23 -14.45 -2.24
CA ASN A 219 27.72 -14.64 -3.59
C ASN A 219 27.57 -16.14 -3.88
N ILE A 220 26.39 -16.53 -4.35
CA ILE A 220 26.10 -17.89 -4.75
C ILE A 220 25.99 -17.93 -6.26
N ASP A 221 26.65 -18.88 -6.86
CA ASP A 221 26.54 -19.20 -8.29
C ASP A 221 25.35 -20.16 -8.52
N SER A 222 25.09 -20.50 -9.77
CA SER A 222 23.93 -21.32 -10.20
C SER A 222 23.82 -22.71 -9.58
N SER A 223 24.89 -23.22 -8.96
CA SER A 223 24.90 -24.49 -8.19
C SER A 223 25.03 -24.14 -6.70
N PHE A 224 23.89 -24.02 -6.02
CA PHE A 224 23.88 -23.77 -4.58
C PHE A 224 24.28 -25.06 -3.82
N SER A 225 25.36 -24.99 -3.06
CA SER A 225 25.77 -26.04 -2.13
C SER A 225 25.70 -25.55 -0.70
N SER A 226 25.11 -26.32 0.20
CA SER A 226 25.06 -26.03 1.64
C SER A 226 26.47 -25.91 2.26
N ASP A 227 27.50 -26.47 1.64
CA ASP A 227 28.89 -26.37 2.09
C ASP A 227 29.42 -24.95 2.08
N VAL A 228 28.91 -24.10 1.17
CA VAL A 228 29.28 -22.66 1.14
C VAL A 228 28.81 -21.97 2.43
N LEU A 229 27.63 -22.30 2.91
CA LEU A 229 27.13 -21.79 4.20
C LEU A 229 27.85 -22.44 5.36
N ARG A 230 28.01 -23.77 5.38
CA ARG A 230 28.66 -24.54 6.45
C ARG A 230 30.03 -23.97 6.81
N LYS A 231 30.84 -23.59 5.83
CA LYS A 231 32.18 -22.97 6.05
C LYS A 231 32.14 -21.60 6.73
N LYS A 232 30.95 -21.01 6.80
CA LYS A 232 30.73 -19.65 7.34
C LYS A 232 29.93 -19.68 8.65
N LEU A 233 29.32 -20.78 9.02
CA LEU A 233 28.56 -20.93 10.23
C LEU A 233 29.50 -21.25 11.43
N ASP A 234 29.00 -20.91 12.63
CA ASP A 234 29.66 -21.22 13.90
C ASP A 234 28.69 -22.04 14.75
N THR A 235 29.15 -23.16 15.30
CA THR A 235 28.32 -24.03 16.14
C THR A 235 28.05 -23.44 17.53
N SER A 236 28.87 -22.50 17.98
CA SER A 236 28.78 -21.87 19.30
C SER A 236 27.94 -20.57 19.31
N ARG A 237 27.58 -20.02 18.14
CA ARG A 237 26.90 -18.73 18.01
C ARG A 237 25.77 -18.79 17.01
N GLN A 238 24.75 -18.00 17.27
CA GLN A 238 23.68 -17.77 16.32
C GLN A 238 24.19 -17.04 15.07
N THR A 239 23.70 -17.42 13.90
CA THR A 239 23.96 -16.74 12.64
C THR A 239 22.64 -16.26 12.03
N ILE A 240 22.59 -14.98 11.71
CA ILE A 240 21.48 -14.39 10.99
C ILE A 240 21.79 -14.47 9.50
N ILE A 241 20.91 -15.11 8.73
CA ILE A 241 21.05 -15.24 7.28
C ILE A 241 19.96 -14.38 6.63
N VAL A 242 20.38 -13.43 5.80
CA VAL A 242 19.46 -12.64 4.97
C VAL A 242 19.54 -13.18 3.55
N GLY A 243 18.42 -13.70 3.04
CA GLY A 243 18.28 -14.17 1.67
C GLY A 243 18.01 -12.98 0.74
N ALA A 244 19.06 -12.38 0.21
CA ALA A 244 19.02 -11.11 -0.53
C ALA A 244 18.66 -11.32 -2.01
N SER A 245 17.52 -11.95 -2.30
CA SER A 245 16.96 -12.10 -3.64
C SER A 245 15.45 -12.25 -3.62
N LEU A 246 14.80 -11.78 -4.70
CA LEU A 246 13.37 -11.91 -4.96
C LEU A 246 13.03 -13.13 -5.86
N ASP A 247 13.98 -14.01 -6.08
CA ASP A 247 13.86 -15.19 -6.94
C ASP A 247 13.39 -16.40 -6.13
N GLU A 248 12.36 -17.12 -6.63
CA GLU A 248 11.76 -18.26 -5.92
C GLU A 248 12.72 -19.44 -5.79
N ASN A 249 13.48 -19.76 -6.85
CA ASN A 249 14.42 -20.89 -6.82
C ASN A 249 15.52 -20.61 -5.79
N PHE A 250 16.10 -19.40 -5.82
CA PHE A 250 17.07 -18.99 -4.84
C PHE A 250 16.53 -19.09 -3.40
N ALA A 251 15.31 -18.59 -3.16
CA ALA A 251 14.69 -18.64 -1.83
C ALA A 251 14.50 -20.08 -1.34
N THR A 252 14.05 -20.97 -2.25
CA THR A 252 13.83 -22.39 -1.95
C THR A 252 15.15 -23.11 -1.64
N ASP A 253 16.18 -22.89 -2.46
CA ASP A 253 17.50 -23.51 -2.30
C ASP A 253 18.17 -23.04 -0.99
N LEU A 254 18.10 -21.72 -0.71
CA LEU A 254 18.64 -21.15 0.53
C LEU A 254 17.93 -21.71 1.77
N THR A 255 16.58 -21.76 1.74
CA THR A 255 15.79 -22.30 2.84
C THR A 255 16.10 -23.79 3.05
N SER A 256 16.20 -24.56 1.96
CA SER A 256 16.57 -25.98 2.02
C SER A 256 17.96 -26.22 2.62
N ALA A 257 18.94 -25.39 2.27
CA ALA A 257 20.27 -25.47 2.83
C ALA A 257 20.31 -25.11 4.32
N CYS A 258 19.62 -24.04 4.73
CA CYS A 258 19.50 -23.67 6.13
C CYS A 258 18.79 -24.78 6.93
N PHE A 259 17.71 -25.34 6.40
CA PHE A 259 16.99 -26.45 6.99
C PHE A 259 17.88 -27.69 7.20
N GLY A 260 18.69 -28.06 6.21
CA GLY A 260 19.62 -29.19 6.31
C GLY A 260 20.76 -28.99 7.32
N LEU A 261 21.02 -27.73 7.70
CA LEU A 261 22.08 -27.38 8.66
C LEU A 261 21.56 -27.12 10.08
N ARG A 262 20.24 -27.09 10.30
CA ARG A 262 19.60 -26.65 11.55
C ARG A 262 19.97 -27.48 12.78
N GLU A 263 20.30 -28.75 12.62
CA GLU A 263 20.64 -29.64 13.73
C GLU A 263 22.00 -29.28 14.38
N ASN A 264 22.90 -28.72 13.59
CA ASN A 264 24.25 -28.42 14.03
C ASN A 264 24.50 -26.91 14.22
N TYR A 265 23.63 -26.05 13.72
CA TYR A 265 23.82 -24.61 13.73
C TYR A 265 22.52 -23.87 14.10
N THR A 266 22.63 -22.86 14.95
CA THR A 266 21.53 -21.96 15.27
C THR A 266 21.41 -20.91 14.18
N ILE A 267 20.37 -21.00 13.35
CA ILE A 267 20.14 -20.15 12.16
C ILE A 267 18.82 -19.40 12.30
N THR A 268 18.85 -18.09 12.09
CA THR A 268 17.65 -17.29 11.81
C THR A 268 17.68 -16.84 10.35
N LEU A 269 16.71 -17.31 9.56
CA LEU A 269 16.60 -16.98 8.13
C LEU A 269 15.58 -15.87 7.91
N LEU A 270 16.03 -14.76 7.30
CA LEU A 270 15.20 -13.62 6.89
C LEU A 270 15.18 -13.53 5.37
N GLY A 271 14.01 -13.58 4.76
CA GLY A 271 13.79 -13.46 3.32
C GLY A 271 13.32 -12.07 2.90
N MET A 272 13.16 -11.90 1.59
CA MET A 272 12.63 -10.68 0.97
C MET A 272 11.09 -10.65 0.95
N PRO A 273 10.46 -9.49 0.73
CA PRO A 273 9.03 -9.29 0.92
C PRO A 273 8.10 -10.18 0.08
N ASN A 274 8.56 -10.73 -1.03
CA ASN A 274 7.74 -11.56 -1.91
C ASN A 274 7.79 -13.07 -1.58
N TRP A 275 8.48 -13.49 -0.52
CA TRP A 275 8.61 -14.91 -0.16
C TRP A 275 7.27 -15.53 0.25
N ASP A 276 6.29 -14.74 0.64
CA ASP A 276 4.91 -15.18 0.91
C ASP A 276 4.18 -15.75 -0.32
N ASN A 277 4.63 -15.38 -1.52
CA ASN A 277 4.02 -15.82 -2.76
C ASN A 277 4.63 -17.10 -3.34
N PHE A 278 5.72 -17.60 -2.74
CA PHE A 278 6.45 -18.77 -3.20
C PHE A 278 5.82 -20.05 -2.67
N LYS A 279 5.07 -20.73 -3.54
CA LYS A 279 4.37 -21.97 -3.18
C LYS A 279 5.31 -23.06 -2.66
N SER A 280 6.54 -23.08 -3.14
CA SER A 280 7.59 -23.99 -2.68
C SER A 280 7.90 -23.85 -1.20
N LEU A 281 7.83 -22.61 -0.67
CA LEU A 281 8.09 -22.30 0.75
C LEU A 281 6.89 -22.58 1.67
N LEU A 282 5.69 -22.70 1.12
CA LEU A 282 4.45 -22.90 1.86
C LEU A 282 4.03 -24.36 2.02
N LYS A 283 4.81 -25.30 1.51
CA LYS A 283 4.53 -26.73 1.65
C LYS A 283 4.74 -27.18 3.11
N LYS A 284 3.68 -27.74 3.70
CA LYS A 284 3.63 -28.10 5.12
C LYS A 284 4.79 -29.02 5.56
N ASP A 285 5.10 -30.01 4.75
CA ASP A 285 6.01 -31.11 5.14
C ASP A 285 7.45 -30.91 4.62
N GLN A 286 7.77 -29.74 4.03
CA GLN A 286 9.08 -29.54 3.42
C GLN A 286 10.12 -28.98 4.39
N PHE A 287 9.71 -28.12 5.35
CA PHE A 287 10.58 -27.44 6.30
C PHE A 287 10.04 -27.60 7.73
N GLU A 288 9.82 -28.84 8.13
CA GLU A 288 9.23 -29.17 9.42
C GLU A 288 10.06 -28.58 10.57
N ASP A 289 9.35 -27.86 11.48
CA ASP A 289 9.91 -27.20 12.67
C ASP A 289 11.06 -26.21 12.39
N PHE A 290 11.19 -25.74 11.15
CA PHE A 290 12.16 -24.71 10.80
C PHE A 290 11.45 -23.39 10.47
N PRO A 291 11.41 -22.42 11.42
CA PRO A 291 10.82 -21.11 11.15
C PRO A 291 11.75 -20.25 10.29
N PHE A 292 11.17 -19.58 9.32
CA PHE A 292 11.83 -18.51 8.58
C PHE A 292 10.91 -17.32 8.40
N TYR A 293 11.47 -16.15 8.12
CA TYR A 293 10.77 -14.89 8.23
C TYR A 293 10.92 -14.05 6.97
N PHE A 294 9.94 -13.22 6.71
CA PHE A 294 9.98 -12.20 5.67
C PHE A 294 9.20 -10.95 6.11
N THR A 295 9.25 -9.87 5.33
CA THR A 295 8.57 -8.63 5.66
C THR A 295 7.46 -8.31 4.66
N THR A 296 6.33 -7.73 5.13
CA THR A 296 5.21 -7.29 4.30
C THR A 296 4.58 -6.01 4.87
N PRO A 297 4.11 -5.06 4.04
CA PRO A 297 3.38 -3.89 4.52
C PRO A 297 1.92 -4.21 4.87
N TYR A 298 1.42 -5.39 4.50
CA TYR A 298 0.05 -5.81 4.71
C TYR A 298 -0.01 -7.05 5.60
N PHE A 299 -0.72 -6.92 6.70
CA PHE A 299 -1.07 -8.06 7.52
C PHE A 299 -2.50 -7.92 8.05
N ASN A 300 -3.33 -8.92 7.77
CA ASN A 300 -4.69 -8.99 8.27
C ASN A 300 -5.01 -10.43 8.67
N ASN A 301 -5.34 -10.65 9.94
CA ASN A 301 -5.77 -11.95 10.46
C ASN A 301 -7.24 -12.28 10.13
N LYS A 302 -7.97 -11.32 9.55
CA LYS A 302 -9.35 -11.45 9.08
C LYS A 302 -10.39 -11.72 10.18
N TRP A 303 -10.11 -11.33 11.43
CA TRP A 303 -11.01 -11.54 12.57
C TRP A 303 -11.75 -10.28 13.02
N ASP A 304 -11.31 -9.12 12.59
CA ASP A 304 -11.89 -7.82 12.92
C ASP A 304 -13.23 -7.57 12.19
N ASP A 305 -13.95 -6.54 12.61
CA ASP A 305 -15.28 -6.23 12.07
C ASP A 305 -15.24 -5.75 10.62
N TYR A 306 -14.22 -4.99 10.21
CA TYR A 306 -14.04 -4.61 8.82
C TYR A 306 -13.80 -5.82 7.93
N SER A 307 -13.04 -6.80 8.40
CA SER A 307 -12.83 -8.07 7.69
C SER A 307 -14.12 -8.84 7.49
N LYS A 308 -15.01 -8.87 8.49
CA LYS A 308 -16.35 -9.46 8.36
C LYS A 308 -17.19 -8.73 7.32
N VAL A 309 -17.13 -7.38 7.27
CA VAL A 309 -17.80 -6.58 6.23
C VAL A 309 -17.32 -6.98 4.84
N VAL A 310 -15.99 -7.09 4.65
CA VAL A 310 -15.40 -7.51 3.37
C VAL A 310 -15.84 -8.93 3.00
N ILE A 311 -15.69 -9.88 3.90
CA ILE A 311 -16.02 -11.29 3.64
C ILE A 311 -17.50 -11.45 3.28
N ASN A 312 -18.40 -10.86 4.08
CA ASN A 312 -19.83 -10.98 3.88
C ASN A 312 -20.29 -10.23 2.61
N GLY A 313 -19.76 -9.01 2.38
CA GLY A 313 -20.07 -8.21 1.20
C GLY A 313 -19.62 -8.91 -0.09
N TYR A 314 -18.42 -9.48 -0.10
CA TYR A 314 -17.88 -10.22 -1.23
C TYR A 314 -18.67 -11.52 -1.49
N ALA A 315 -18.94 -12.32 -0.45
CA ALA A 315 -19.72 -13.55 -0.55
C ALA A 315 -21.13 -13.30 -1.08
N LYS A 316 -21.79 -12.23 -0.64
CA LYS A 316 -23.12 -11.85 -1.12
C LYS A 316 -23.13 -11.51 -2.62
N LYS A 317 -22.12 -10.79 -3.11
CA LYS A 317 -22.06 -10.34 -4.52
C LYS A 317 -21.47 -11.41 -5.45
N HIS A 318 -20.44 -12.14 -5.01
CA HIS A 318 -19.61 -12.99 -5.87
C HIS A 318 -19.63 -14.48 -5.50
N LYS A 319 -20.34 -14.88 -4.43
CA LYS A 319 -20.47 -16.27 -3.96
C LYS A 319 -19.11 -16.97 -3.74
N GLY A 320 -18.09 -16.23 -3.31
CA GLY A 320 -16.72 -16.70 -3.13
C GLY A 320 -16.04 -16.13 -1.88
N ILE A 321 -14.77 -16.47 -1.72
CA ILE A 321 -13.92 -15.97 -0.63
C ILE A 321 -13.06 -14.84 -1.19
N PRO A 322 -13.00 -13.66 -0.54
CA PRO A 322 -12.17 -12.55 -0.99
C PRO A 322 -10.68 -12.88 -0.83
N ASN A 323 -9.89 -12.55 -1.85
CA ASN A 323 -8.44 -12.60 -1.79
C ASN A 323 -7.86 -11.28 -1.27
N ASP A 324 -6.54 -11.20 -1.13
CA ASP A 324 -5.86 -10.04 -0.56
C ASP A 324 -6.05 -8.75 -1.39
N MET A 325 -6.30 -8.86 -2.71
CA MET A 325 -6.58 -7.68 -3.53
C MET A 325 -7.91 -7.02 -3.18
N VAL A 326 -8.93 -7.81 -2.78
CA VAL A 326 -10.20 -7.28 -2.27
C VAL A 326 -9.97 -6.50 -0.98
N PHE A 327 -9.20 -7.07 -0.05
CA PHE A 327 -8.86 -6.38 1.22
C PHE A 327 -8.05 -5.10 0.98
N LYS A 328 -7.07 -5.10 0.06
CA LYS A 328 -6.30 -3.91 -0.30
C LYS A 328 -7.17 -2.81 -0.91
N GLY A 329 -8.09 -3.19 -1.81
CA GLY A 329 -9.06 -2.26 -2.40
C GLY A 329 -9.99 -1.65 -1.36
N PHE A 330 -10.50 -2.48 -0.45
CA PHE A 330 -11.33 -2.02 0.67
C PHE A 330 -10.57 -1.06 1.57
N GLU A 331 -9.42 -1.49 2.10
CA GLU A 331 -8.65 -0.72 3.07
C GLU A 331 -8.22 0.64 2.53
N SER A 332 -7.64 0.67 1.32
CA SER A 332 -7.19 1.92 0.72
C SER A 332 -8.36 2.87 0.44
N THR A 333 -9.48 2.36 -0.05
CA THR A 333 -10.64 3.20 -0.35
C THR A 333 -11.28 3.72 0.93
N HIS A 334 -11.53 2.86 1.93
CA HIS A 334 -12.15 3.27 3.18
C HIS A 334 -11.29 4.29 3.93
N LEU A 335 -10.00 3.99 4.13
CA LEU A 335 -9.06 4.84 4.86
C LEU A 335 -8.96 6.24 4.24
N PHE A 336 -8.59 6.30 2.95
CA PHE A 336 -8.28 7.59 2.33
C PHE A 336 -9.53 8.41 1.99
N THR A 337 -10.68 7.77 1.76
CA THR A 337 -11.95 8.47 1.66
C THR A 337 -12.36 9.09 3.01
N SER A 338 -12.19 8.34 4.11
CA SER A 338 -12.46 8.86 5.46
C SER A 338 -11.55 10.02 5.82
N LEU A 339 -10.24 9.92 5.50
CA LEU A 339 -9.28 11.01 5.67
C LEU A 339 -9.64 12.24 4.83
N LEU A 340 -10.05 12.05 3.57
CA LEU A 340 -10.47 13.16 2.71
C LEU A 340 -11.71 13.87 3.26
N MET A 341 -12.68 13.14 3.79
CA MET A 341 -13.88 13.74 4.39
C MET A 341 -13.56 14.51 5.67
N ALA A 342 -12.65 13.99 6.50
CA ALA A 342 -12.24 14.64 7.73
C ALA A 342 -11.33 15.85 7.50
N TYR A 343 -10.42 15.77 6.54
CA TYR A 343 -9.36 16.75 6.27
C TYR A 343 -9.30 17.12 4.77
N PRO A 344 -10.34 17.71 4.18
CA PRO A 344 -10.44 17.87 2.73
C PRO A 344 -9.37 18.80 2.12
N GLN A 345 -8.77 19.70 2.92
CA GLN A 345 -7.72 20.64 2.49
C GLN A 345 -6.32 20.24 2.99
N ASP A 346 -6.22 19.25 3.89
CA ASP A 346 -4.99 18.98 4.63
C ASP A 346 -4.72 17.50 4.85
N ILE A 347 -5.26 16.64 4.00
CA ILE A 347 -5.15 15.17 4.12
C ILE A 347 -3.69 14.70 4.23
N MET A 348 -2.74 15.38 3.55
CA MET A 348 -1.34 14.98 3.53
C MET A 348 -0.65 15.10 4.90
N ASN A 349 -1.12 15.97 5.76
CA ASN A 349 -0.62 16.13 7.13
C ASN A 349 -1.28 15.13 8.12
N HIS A 350 -2.36 14.47 7.70
CA HIS A 350 -3.15 13.56 8.54
C HIS A 350 -3.07 12.08 8.13
N LEU A 351 -2.13 11.72 7.26
CA LEU A 351 -1.97 10.35 6.75
C LEU A 351 -1.82 9.28 7.85
N ASN A 352 -1.33 9.66 9.02
CA ASN A 352 -1.07 8.76 10.15
C ASN A 352 -2.15 8.82 11.24
N ASP A 353 -3.31 9.43 10.98
CA ASP A 353 -4.40 9.47 11.95
C ASP A 353 -4.97 8.07 12.19
N LYS A 354 -4.74 7.55 13.40
CA LYS A 354 -5.12 6.19 13.80
C LYS A 354 -6.63 6.02 13.98
N GLN A 355 -7.40 7.09 14.04
CA GLN A 355 -8.85 7.03 14.11
C GLN A 355 -9.46 6.33 12.90
N PHE A 356 -8.83 6.45 11.74
CA PHE A 356 -9.31 5.88 10.48
C PHE A 356 -8.66 4.54 10.11
N LYS A 357 -7.86 3.96 11.02
CA LYS A 357 -7.25 2.64 10.80
C LYS A 357 -8.30 1.59 10.45
N VAL A 358 -8.01 0.79 9.40
CA VAL A 358 -8.84 -0.34 8.98
C VAL A 358 -8.18 -1.65 9.43
N PHE A 359 -7.20 -2.18 8.69
CA PHE A 359 -6.50 -3.42 9.03
C PHE A 359 -5.07 -3.17 9.47
N SER A 360 -4.33 -2.44 8.63
CA SER A 360 -2.88 -2.30 8.73
C SER A 360 -2.47 -1.11 9.58
N ASP A 361 -1.34 -1.24 10.28
CA ASP A 361 -0.70 -0.16 11.02
C ASP A 361 0.24 0.61 10.10
N TYR A 362 -0.30 1.49 9.26
CA TYR A 362 0.54 2.33 8.41
C TYR A 362 1.31 3.38 9.21
N ASN A 363 2.51 3.70 8.72
CA ASN A 363 3.37 4.78 9.19
C ASN A 363 3.96 5.51 7.99
N PHE A 364 3.19 6.45 7.45
CA PHE A 364 3.61 7.24 6.30
C PHE A 364 4.66 8.27 6.72
N ARG A 365 5.81 8.25 6.04
CA ARG A 365 6.90 9.19 6.25
C ARG A 365 7.28 9.86 4.94
N PRO A 366 7.65 11.15 4.99
CA PRO A 366 8.20 11.82 3.82
C PRO A 366 9.54 11.18 3.43
N VAL A 367 9.74 10.93 2.15
CA VAL A 367 10.99 10.45 1.59
C VAL A 367 11.67 11.58 0.85
N MET A 368 12.92 11.82 1.20
CA MET A 368 13.82 12.78 0.56
C MET A 368 14.93 11.99 -0.11
N LEU A 369 14.92 11.88 -1.43
CA LEU A 369 15.95 11.15 -2.19
C LEU A 369 17.29 11.89 -2.18
N LYS A 370 17.25 13.22 -2.05
CA LYS A 370 18.43 14.07 -1.86
C LYS A 370 18.25 14.92 -0.61
N LYS A 371 19.34 15.11 0.15
CA LYS A 371 19.30 15.86 1.42
C LYS A 371 18.95 17.34 1.24
N GLU A 372 19.27 17.89 0.09
CA GLU A 372 19.01 19.29 -0.28
C GLU A 372 17.59 19.57 -0.73
N ASN A 373 16.74 18.57 -0.92
CA ASN A 373 15.36 18.77 -1.30
C ASN A 373 14.59 19.52 -0.21
N LEU A 374 13.78 20.50 -0.60
CA LEU A 374 12.94 21.29 0.31
C LEU A 374 11.55 20.68 0.50
N ILE A 375 11.10 19.85 -0.44
CA ILE A 375 9.81 19.17 -0.40
C ILE A 375 10.02 17.67 -0.55
N PRO A 376 9.15 16.84 0.02
CA PRO A 376 9.22 15.39 -0.16
C PRO A 376 9.15 14.97 -1.63
N ASP A 377 9.92 13.95 -1.97
CA ASP A 377 9.78 13.29 -3.26
C ASP A 377 8.49 12.46 -3.31
N TYR A 378 8.10 11.91 -2.19
CA TYR A 378 6.82 11.21 -1.96
C TYR A 378 6.67 10.87 -0.46
N PHE A 379 5.48 10.41 -0.07
CA PHE A 379 5.26 9.76 1.22
C PHE A 379 5.26 8.25 1.05
N GLU A 380 5.85 7.52 1.97
CA GLU A 380 5.94 6.07 1.92
C GLU A 380 5.56 5.45 3.26
N ASN A 381 4.78 4.37 3.22
CA ASN A 381 4.57 3.54 4.39
C ASN A 381 5.89 2.89 4.81
N LYS A 382 6.40 3.24 5.99
CA LYS A 382 7.61 2.67 6.57
C LYS A 382 7.34 1.55 7.58
N HIS A 383 6.06 1.29 7.89
CA HIS A 383 5.70 0.15 8.73
C HIS A 383 5.60 -1.12 7.90
N VAL A 384 6.38 -2.11 8.26
CA VAL A 384 6.28 -3.46 7.73
C VAL A 384 6.20 -4.46 8.87
N TYR A 385 5.38 -5.48 8.68
CA TYR A 385 5.27 -6.61 9.59
C TYR A 385 6.36 -7.63 9.29
N PHE A 386 6.90 -8.24 10.33
CA PHE A 386 7.67 -9.46 10.19
C PHE A 386 6.73 -10.65 10.30
N ILE A 387 6.76 -11.47 9.29
CA ILE A 387 5.90 -12.64 9.16
C ILE A 387 6.75 -13.88 9.27
N ARG A 388 6.25 -14.86 10.01
CA ARG A 388 6.86 -16.17 10.15
C ARG A 388 6.13 -17.19 9.29
N ILE A 389 6.88 -18.00 8.60
CA ILE A 389 6.40 -19.25 8.01
C ILE A 389 6.94 -20.40 8.87
N LEU A 390 6.03 -21.24 9.37
CA LEU A 390 6.35 -22.44 10.13
C LEU A 390 5.35 -23.54 9.73
N ASN A 391 5.85 -24.67 9.28
CA ASN A 391 5.03 -25.81 8.83
C ASN A 391 3.95 -25.39 7.82
N GLY A 392 4.33 -24.51 6.87
CA GLY A 392 3.43 -23.98 5.85
C GLY A 392 2.40 -22.96 6.36
N VAL A 393 2.41 -22.64 7.66
CA VAL A 393 1.48 -21.66 8.27
C VAL A 393 2.14 -20.29 8.33
N VAL A 394 1.44 -19.30 7.79
CA VAL A 394 1.84 -17.90 7.80
C VAL A 394 1.24 -17.21 9.01
N SER A 395 2.07 -16.57 9.84
CA SER A 395 1.63 -15.85 11.05
C SER A 395 2.49 -14.61 11.29
N LYS A 396 1.94 -13.60 11.99
CA LYS A 396 2.72 -12.46 12.44
C LYS A 396 3.76 -12.94 13.47
N ALA A 397 5.01 -12.52 13.29
CA ALA A 397 6.10 -12.90 14.18
C ALA A 397 6.22 -11.93 15.36
N TRP A 398 6.29 -10.63 15.08
CA TRP A 398 6.39 -9.52 16.02
C TRP A 398 5.96 -8.19 15.39
#